data_56cd7c74d0aca5729d0f342e4039ddec
#
_entry.id   56cd7c74d0aca5729d0f342e4039ddec
#
_cell.length_a   1.000
_cell.length_b   1.000
_cell.length_c   1.000
_cell.angle_alpha   90.00
_cell.angle_beta   90.00
_cell.angle_gamma   90.00
#
_symmetry.space_group_name_H-M   'P 1'
#
loop_
_entity.id
_entity.type
_entity.pdbx_description
1 polymer ?
#
loop_
_entity_poly.entity_id
_entity_poly.type
_entity_poly.pdbx_seq_one_letter_code
_entity_poly.pdbx_strand_id
1 'polypeptide(L)'
;MSVDNPVKGRTAGSVTTKRRLGVPAVTFMIIAASAPLTVLAGGVTTTFAVTGVTGVPLSFLILGGILALFAVGYAAMSRYVTNAGAFYAYIAQGISRPAGVGASLVALMAYNLMQVGIYGLFGFTVSSLLSARLGVTVPWWIPVLVCIAIVGWLGVNRVDLSAKVLGILVALEFLVVIVYDIMSLAVAPEGVTAATFSPESLFVPGIGAVLSFGIAAFMGFESAAIYGEESKDPKRTVARATFAAVAIIALFYAVSAWAMTVGAGPSAVVEAATTSGPDMIFSFLGTNGGVLLSDIAQVLFVTSLFAALVSFHNAVARYFFSLGREQVIPAALAAVRPGSGAPFAGSLAQTLIAVVVTVAFAIAGSGSELAELYPVLTMFTWLTNSGAMGLVLLMTVVSLAVIGFFRKESHGASLWVRVVAPALGFILLAVVFVLILANFNVLLGQTESTAATFVLPLVVLLPGVVGIIWGLRLRRSRPALYARIGHGSES
;
A
#
# COMPACT_ATOMS: atom_id res chain seq x y z
N MET A 1 21.43 -35.86 54.92
CA MET A 1 20.24 -36.00 54.09
C MET A 1 20.01 -34.63 53.46
N SER A 2 20.52 -34.47 52.25
CA SER A 2 20.36 -33.27 51.43
C SER A 2 19.32 -33.62 50.37
N VAL A 3 18.23 -32.86 50.30
CA VAL A 3 17.18 -33.05 49.32
C VAL A 3 17.37 -31.94 48.27
N ASP A 4 17.99 -32.32 47.16
CA ASP A 4 18.03 -31.50 45.94
C ASP A 4 16.64 -31.42 45.31
N ASN A 5 16.16 -30.21 45.18
CA ASN A 5 14.90 -29.91 44.49
C ASN A 5 15.26 -29.30 43.12
N PRO A 6 15.00 -29.96 41.96
CA PRO A 6 15.30 -29.39 40.68
C PRO A 6 14.23 -28.35 40.32
N VAL A 7 14.67 -27.10 40.20
CA VAL A 7 13.87 -25.99 39.62
C VAL A 7 13.51 -26.35 38.18
N LYS A 8 12.25 -26.73 37.94
CA LYS A 8 11.67 -26.89 36.60
C LYS A 8 11.70 -25.56 35.90
N GLY A 9 12.63 -25.39 34.98
CA GLY A 9 12.61 -24.28 34.02
C GLY A 9 11.29 -24.31 33.25
N ARG A 10 10.51 -23.25 33.40
CA ARG A 10 9.35 -22.97 32.51
C ARG A 10 9.89 -22.73 31.12
N THR A 11 9.88 -23.74 30.27
CA THR A 11 9.97 -23.57 28.81
C THR A 11 8.84 -22.67 28.39
N ALA A 12 9.17 -21.49 27.85
CA ALA A 12 8.25 -20.61 27.19
C ALA A 12 7.53 -21.43 26.11
N GLY A 13 6.24 -21.67 26.30
CA GLY A 13 5.43 -22.42 25.36
C GLY A 13 5.49 -21.73 24.00
N SER A 14 6.02 -22.41 23.01
CA SER A 14 5.87 -22.02 21.60
C SER A 14 4.37 -21.95 21.31
N VAL A 15 3.86 -20.75 21.08
CA VAL A 15 2.51 -20.57 20.56
C VAL A 15 2.53 -21.13 19.15
N THR A 16 2.19 -22.41 19.02
CA THR A 16 1.97 -23.03 17.71
C THR A 16 0.75 -22.37 17.07
N THR A 17 0.99 -21.37 16.25
CA THR A 17 -0.03 -20.79 15.39
C THR A 17 -0.63 -21.91 14.53
N LYS A 18 -1.89 -22.22 14.71
CA LYS A 18 -2.56 -23.26 13.92
C LYS A 18 -2.57 -22.81 12.47
N ARG A 19 -1.78 -23.46 11.61
CA ARG A 19 -1.75 -23.24 10.15
C ARG A 19 -3.12 -23.57 9.57
N ARG A 20 -3.90 -22.54 9.23
CA ARG A 20 -5.31 -22.68 8.79
C ARG A 20 -5.63 -22.05 7.46
N LEU A 21 -4.79 -21.12 6.94
CA LEU A 21 -5.08 -20.36 5.75
C LEU A 21 -4.77 -21.15 4.48
N GLY A 22 -5.76 -21.24 3.59
CA GLY A 22 -5.62 -21.76 2.23
C GLY A 22 -5.44 -20.64 1.20
N VAL A 23 -5.19 -21.00 -0.07
CA VAL A 23 -5.02 -20.03 -1.16
C VAL A 23 -6.16 -19.02 -1.24
N PRO A 24 -7.47 -19.42 -1.25
CA PRO A 24 -8.54 -18.43 -1.36
C PRO A 24 -8.55 -17.41 -0.20
N ALA A 25 -8.28 -17.87 1.03
CA ALA A 25 -8.27 -16.99 2.20
C ALA A 25 -7.13 -15.96 2.11
N VAL A 26 -5.92 -16.38 1.76
CA VAL A 26 -4.77 -15.48 1.61
C VAL A 26 -4.99 -14.52 0.44
N THR A 27 -5.47 -15.00 -0.72
CA THR A 27 -5.81 -14.15 -1.87
C THR A 27 -6.82 -13.08 -1.46
N PHE A 28 -7.87 -13.48 -0.75
CA PHE A 28 -8.90 -12.56 -0.30
C PHE A 28 -8.35 -11.50 0.68
N MET A 29 -7.48 -11.88 1.61
CA MET A 29 -6.83 -10.94 2.54
C MET A 29 -5.96 -9.91 1.81
N ILE A 30 -5.26 -10.33 0.75
CA ILE A 30 -4.48 -9.41 -0.10
C ILE A 30 -5.40 -8.42 -0.82
N ILE A 31 -6.47 -8.93 -1.44
CA ILE A 31 -7.43 -8.09 -2.17
C ILE A 31 -8.14 -7.13 -1.22
N ALA A 32 -8.47 -7.58 -0.01
CA ALA A 32 -9.04 -6.73 1.03
C ALA A 32 -8.11 -5.55 1.41
N ALA A 33 -6.79 -5.80 1.42
CA ALA A 33 -5.82 -4.75 1.69
C ALA A 33 -5.74 -3.70 0.56
N SER A 34 -6.11 -4.06 -0.68
CA SER A 34 -6.14 -3.11 -1.80
C SER A 34 -7.34 -2.16 -1.76
N ALA A 35 -8.37 -2.44 -0.93
CA ALA A 35 -9.51 -1.57 -0.68
C ALA A 35 -10.20 -1.05 -1.97
N PRO A 36 -11.05 -1.86 -2.65
CA PRO A 36 -11.52 -1.59 -4.03
C PRO A 36 -12.17 -0.23 -4.24
N LEU A 37 -13.05 0.20 -3.34
CA LEU A 37 -13.66 1.53 -3.43
C LEU A 37 -12.64 2.65 -3.22
N THR A 38 -11.66 2.46 -2.36
CA THR A 38 -10.58 3.43 -2.14
C THR A 38 -9.75 3.62 -3.42
N VAL A 39 -9.47 2.55 -4.14
CA VAL A 39 -8.75 2.63 -5.41
C VAL A 39 -9.59 3.31 -6.48
N LEU A 40 -10.86 2.95 -6.64
CA LEU A 40 -11.68 3.50 -7.72
C LEU A 40 -12.12 4.94 -7.44
N ALA A 41 -12.77 5.19 -6.30
CA ALA A 41 -13.26 6.54 -5.99
C ALA A 41 -12.12 7.49 -5.59
N GLY A 42 -11.06 7.01 -4.93
CA GLY A 42 -9.92 7.83 -4.56
C GLY A 42 -8.83 7.86 -5.62
N GLY A 43 -8.27 6.70 -5.97
CA GLY A 43 -7.10 6.59 -6.84
C GLY A 43 -7.40 6.86 -8.31
N VAL A 44 -8.36 6.17 -8.92
CA VAL A 44 -8.65 6.26 -10.36
C VAL A 44 -9.20 7.62 -10.72
N THR A 45 -10.18 8.15 -9.97
CA THR A 45 -10.71 9.50 -10.20
C THR A 45 -9.63 10.57 -10.07
N THR A 46 -8.80 10.49 -9.02
CA THR A 46 -7.68 11.42 -8.85
C THR A 46 -6.64 11.28 -9.97
N THR A 47 -6.41 10.05 -10.48
CA THR A 47 -5.52 9.85 -11.63
C THR A 47 -6.02 10.61 -12.86
N PHE A 48 -7.30 10.49 -13.22
CA PHE A 48 -7.88 11.24 -14.32
C PHE A 48 -7.76 12.75 -14.09
N ALA A 49 -8.14 13.23 -12.90
CA ALA A 49 -8.14 14.64 -12.55
C ALA A 49 -6.73 15.27 -12.64
N VAL A 50 -5.71 14.58 -12.12
CA VAL A 50 -4.35 15.10 -11.98
C VAL A 50 -3.56 14.96 -13.28
N THR A 51 -3.75 13.85 -14.02
CA THR A 51 -2.92 13.54 -15.19
C THR A 51 -3.54 13.91 -16.52
N GLY A 52 -4.87 13.97 -16.58
CA GLY A 52 -5.62 14.12 -17.84
C GLY A 52 -5.51 12.92 -18.79
N VAL A 53 -4.89 11.81 -18.35
CA VAL A 53 -4.60 10.64 -19.19
C VAL A 53 -5.75 9.64 -19.10
N THR A 54 -6.32 9.29 -20.27
CA THR A 54 -7.47 8.36 -20.34
C THR A 54 -7.08 6.87 -20.37
N GLY A 55 -5.79 6.55 -20.58
CA GLY A 55 -5.25 5.20 -20.66
C GLY A 55 -5.08 4.48 -19.30
N VAL A 56 -5.72 4.96 -18.23
CA VAL A 56 -5.69 4.34 -16.90
C VAL A 56 -6.05 2.85 -16.92
N PRO A 57 -7.06 2.38 -17.68
CA PRO A 57 -7.37 0.94 -17.76
C PRO A 57 -6.19 0.10 -18.27
N LEU A 58 -5.51 0.55 -19.31
CA LEU A 58 -4.34 -0.13 -19.85
C LEU A 58 -3.17 -0.17 -18.85
N SER A 59 -3.00 0.88 -18.05
CA SER A 59 -1.94 0.93 -17.03
C SER A 59 -2.04 -0.19 -16.02
N PHE A 60 -3.24 -0.56 -15.57
CA PHE A 60 -3.46 -1.68 -14.65
C PHE A 60 -3.05 -3.02 -15.24
N LEU A 61 -3.31 -3.26 -16.54
CA LEU A 61 -2.89 -4.48 -17.23
C LEU A 61 -1.37 -4.56 -17.36
N ILE A 62 -0.72 -3.46 -17.73
CA ILE A 62 0.74 -3.38 -17.84
C ILE A 62 1.39 -3.62 -16.48
N LEU A 63 0.92 -2.93 -15.43
CA LEU A 63 1.43 -3.11 -14.08
C LEU A 63 1.19 -4.51 -13.55
N GLY A 64 0.02 -5.11 -13.83
CA GLY A 64 -0.27 -6.50 -13.50
C GLY A 64 0.74 -7.46 -14.12
N GLY A 65 1.10 -7.25 -15.40
CA GLY A 65 2.14 -8.05 -16.09
C GLY A 65 3.53 -7.87 -15.45
N ILE A 66 3.92 -6.64 -15.14
CA ILE A 66 5.20 -6.33 -14.48
C ILE A 66 5.26 -6.97 -13.10
N LEU A 67 4.20 -6.83 -12.30
CA LEU A 67 4.12 -7.41 -10.96
C LEU A 67 4.03 -8.93 -10.98
N ALA A 68 3.43 -9.54 -12.01
CA ALA A 68 3.47 -10.99 -12.20
C ALA A 68 4.90 -11.49 -12.44
N LEU A 69 5.71 -10.79 -13.24
CA LEU A 69 7.13 -11.10 -13.43
C LEU A 69 7.92 -10.95 -12.10
N PHE A 70 7.70 -9.88 -11.36
CA PHE A 70 8.27 -9.69 -10.04
C PHE A 70 7.89 -10.84 -9.08
N ALA A 71 6.61 -11.23 -9.08
CA ALA A 71 6.07 -12.26 -8.20
C ALA A 71 6.72 -13.64 -8.41
N VAL A 72 7.24 -13.95 -9.61
CA VAL A 72 7.95 -15.22 -9.87
C VAL A 72 9.13 -15.39 -8.92
N GLY A 73 10.02 -14.41 -8.88
CA GLY A 73 11.22 -14.44 -8.04
C GLY A 73 10.89 -14.25 -6.56
N TYR A 74 9.99 -13.31 -6.26
CA TYR A 74 9.54 -13.00 -4.90
C TYR A 74 8.93 -14.24 -4.21
N ALA A 75 7.98 -14.91 -4.86
CA ALA A 75 7.35 -16.12 -4.33
C ALA A 75 8.31 -17.33 -4.27
N ALA A 76 9.32 -17.40 -5.14
CA ALA A 76 10.35 -18.44 -5.03
C ALA A 76 11.23 -18.22 -3.81
N MET A 77 11.68 -16.99 -3.56
CA MET A 77 12.53 -16.63 -2.42
C MET A 77 11.78 -16.76 -1.07
N SER A 78 10.47 -16.50 -1.03
CA SER A 78 9.64 -16.62 0.18
C SER A 78 9.60 -18.04 0.77
N ARG A 79 9.99 -19.05 -0.01
CA ARG A 79 10.08 -20.44 0.46
C ARG A 79 11.28 -20.70 1.39
N TYR A 80 12.27 -19.82 1.34
CA TYR A 80 13.56 -19.94 2.03
C TYR A 80 13.78 -18.83 3.06
N VAL A 81 13.19 -17.66 2.83
CA VAL A 81 13.29 -16.49 3.71
C VAL A 81 11.94 -16.25 4.37
N THR A 82 11.79 -16.78 5.58
CA THR A 82 10.60 -16.64 6.43
C THR A 82 10.82 -15.51 7.44
N ASN A 83 10.57 -14.27 7.04
CA ASN A 83 10.69 -13.10 7.92
C ASN A 83 9.55 -12.11 7.63
N ALA A 84 8.84 -11.70 8.66
CA ALA A 84 7.74 -10.72 8.59
C ALA A 84 8.15 -9.35 8.03
N GLY A 85 9.46 -9.06 7.96
CA GLY A 85 10.00 -7.86 7.34
C GLY A 85 10.04 -7.89 5.81
N ALA A 86 9.57 -8.98 5.18
CA ALA A 86 9.44 -9.15 3.72
C ALA A 86 10.61 -8.53 2.91
N PHE A 87 10.42 -7.35 2.33
CA PHE A 87 11.38 -6.73 1.42
C PHE A 87 12.78 -6.55 2.01
N TYR A 88 12.91 -6.06 3.25
CA TYR A 88 14.23 -5.79 3.80
C TYR A 88 15.01 -7.07 4.05
N ALA A 89 14.35 -8.14 4.49
CA ALA A 89 15.00 -9.42 4.73
C ALA A 89 15.52 -10.04 3.43
N TYR A 90 14.74 -9.93 2.35
CA TYR A 90 15.15 -10.40 1.02
C TYR A 90 16.38 -9.63 0.52
N ILE A 91 16.39 -8.31 0.67
CA ILE A 91 17.52 -7.46 0.28
C ILE A 91 18.75 -7.74 1.15
N ALA A 92 18.57 -7.92 2.46
CA ALA A 92 19.66 -8.25 3.37
C ALA A 92 20.34 -9.58 3.02
N GLN A 93 19.57 -10.60 2.66
CA GLN A 93 20.08 -11.94 2.34
C GLN A 93 20.55 -12.07 0.89
N GLY A 94 19.88 -11.40 -0.05
CA GLY A 94 20.21 -11.46 -1.48
C GLY A 94 21.35 -10.56 -1.88
N ILE A 95 21.47 -9.37 -1.30
CA ILE A 95 22.49 -8.36 -1.65
C ILE A 95 23.48 -8.20 -0.49
N SER A 96 23.05 -7.49 0.57
CA SER A 96 23.87 -7.24 1.74
C SER A 96 23.05 -6.71 2.92
N ARG A 97 23.50 -6.94 4.15
CA ARG A 97 22.84 -6.41 5.35
C ARG A 97 22.73 -4.88 5.37
N PRO A 98 23.76 -4.09 4.98
CA PRO A 98 23.61 -2.63 4.90
C PRO A 98 22.50 -2.19 3.92
N ALA A 99 22.41 -2.84 2.76
CA ALA A 99 21.31 -2.59 1.82
C ALA A 99 19.96 -2.95 2.41
N GLY A 100 19.88 -4.05 3.19
CA GLY A 100 18.67 -4.42 3.94
C GLY A 100 18.27 -3.34 4.95
N VAL A 101 19.23 -2.79 5.73
CA VAL A 101 18.93 -1.68 6.66
C VAL A 101 18.42 -0.45 5.90
N GLY A 102 19.03 -0.09 4.76
CA GLY A 102 18.52 0.98 3.90
C GLY A 102 17.09 0.71 3.43
N ALA A 103 16.83 -0.49 2.94
CA ALA A 103 15.51 -0.91 2.48
C ALA A 103 14.46 -0.88 3.60
N SER A 104 14.82 -1.23 4.84
CA SER A 104 13.89 -1.18 5.96
C SER A 104 13.42 0.24 6.30
N LEU A 105 14.31 1.23 6.19
CA LEU A 105 13.95 2.63 6.42
C LEU A 105 13.13 3.21 5.25
N VAL A 106 13.42 2.83 4.02
CA VAL A 106 12.57 3.17 2.85
C VAL A 106 11.17 2.57 3.04
N ALA A 107 11.06 1.30 3.42
CA ALA A 107 9.78 0.64 3.65
C ALA A 107 8.99 1.32 4.77
N LEU A 108 9.63 1.59 5.91
CA LEU A 108 9.01 2.31 7.02
C LEU A 108 8.45 3.67 6.57
N MET A 109 9.24 4.43 5.79
CA MET A 109 8.80 5.73 5.26
C MET A 109 7.66 5.57 4.26
N ALA A 110 7.76 4.65 3.31
CA ALA A 110 6.75 4.42 2.28
C ALA A 110 5.38 4.05 2.89
N TYR A 111 5.35 3.12 3.85
CA TYR A 111 4.10 2.73 4.52
C TYR A 111 3.53 3.85 5.41
N ASN A 112 4.39 4.65 6.06
CA ASN A 112 3.96 5.84 6.78
C ASN A 112 3.27 6.84 5.87
N LEU A 113 3.91 7.20 4.76
CA LEU A 113 3.38 8.15 3.79
C LEU A 113 2.05 7.67 3.21
N MET A 114 1.94 6.37 2.89
CA MET A 114 0.71 5.78 2.41
C MET A 114 -0.42 5.93 3.43
N GLN A 115 -0.19 5.53 4.69
CA GLN A 115 -1.22 5.67 5.73
C GLN A 115 -1.63 7.13 5.92
N VAL A 116 -0.66 8.03 6.06
CA VAL A 116 -0.95 9.44 6.32
C VAL A 116 -1.66 10.09 5.13
N GLY A 117 -1.30 9.71 3.90
CA GLY A 117 -2.01 10.15 2.71
C GLY A 117 -3.48 9.73 2.69
N ILE A 118 -3.79 8.48 3.02
CA ILE A 118 -5.17 7.97 3.09
C ILE A 118 -6.04 8.77 4.08
N TYR A 119 -5.45 9.31 5.16
CA TYR A 119 -6.20 10.22 6.05
C TYR A 119 -6.72 11.46 5.34
N GLY A 120 -6.01 11.99 4.34
CA GLY A 120 -6.49 13.13 3.52
C GLY A 120 -7.78 12.78 2.78
N LEU A 121 -7.81 11.62 2.14
CA LEU A 121 -9.00 11.11 1.45
C LEU A 121 -10.15 10.81 2.43
N PHE A 122 -9.86 10.23 3.58
CA PHE A 122 -10.85 10.00 4.64
C PHE A 122 -11.48 11.31 5.13
N GLY A 123 -10.65 12.34 5.35
CA GLY A 123 -11.10 13.64 5.80
C GLY A 123 -12.05 14.30 4.81
N PHE A 124 -11.70 14.31 3.52
CA PHE A 124 -12.57 14.78 2.44
C PHE A 124 -13.91 14.03 2.46
N THR A 125 -13.87 12.70 2.41
CA THR A 125 -15.06 11.85 2.29
C THR A 125 -16.03 12.07 3.45
N VAL A 126 -15.52 12.09 4.70
CA VAL A 126 -16.39 12.29 5.86
C VAL A 126 -16.94 13.70 5.92
N SER A 127 -16.14 14.73 5.59
CA SER A 127 -16.60 16.11 5.57
C SER A 127 -17.65 16.34 4.48
N SER A 128 -17.45 15.81 3.27
CA SER A 128 -18.42 15.86 2.16
C SER A 128 -19.74 15.17 2.56
N LEU A 129 -19.67 13.98 3.15
CA LEU A 129 -20.84 13.24 3.63
C LEU A 129 -21.63 14.01 4.71
N LEU A 130 -20.94 14.61 5.70
CA LEU A 130 -21.58 15.41 6.75
C LEU A 130 -22.26 16.65 6.17
N SER A 131 -21.60 17.33 5.23
CA SER A 131 -22.16 18.49 4.54
C SER A 131 -23.41 18.11 3.73
N ALA A 132 -23.33 17.05 2.94
CA ALA A 132 -24.42 16.62 2.06
C ALA A 132 -25.65 16.09 2.83
N ARG A 133 -25.46 15.42 3.98
CA ARG A 133 -26.55 14.74 4.72
C ARG A 133 -27.07 15.51 5.91
N LEU A 134 -26.22 16.24 6.59
CA LEU A 134 -26.56 16.96 7.82
C LEU A 134 -26.55 18.48 7.65
N GLY A 135 -26.11 18.99 6.51
CA GLY A 135 -25.95 20.45 6.28
C GLY A 135 -24.87 21.07 7.16
N VAL A 136 -23.97 20.27 7.74
CA VAL A 136 -22.93 20.72 8.68
C VAL A 136 -21.58 20.74 7.96
N THR A 137 -21.02 21.92 7.75
CA THR A 137 -19.67 22.07 7.21
C THR A 137 -18.62 21.84 8.29
N VAL A 138 -17.90 20.72 8.20
CA VAL A 138 -16.82 20.37 9.14
C VAL A 138 -15.51 20.42 8.38
N PRO A 139 -14.48 21.16 8.86
CA PRO A 139 -13.15 21.13 8.25
C PRO A 139 -12.61 19.70 8.18
N TRP A 140 -12.05 19.29 7.04
CA TRP A 140 -11.60 17.94 6.75
C TRP A 140 -10.64 17.35 7.81
N TRP A 141 -9.82 18.17 8.44
CA TRP A 141 -8.83 17.73 9.45
C TRP A 141 -9.47 17.30 10.78
N ILE A 142 -10.68 17.76 11.10
CA ILE A 142 -11.40 17.36 12.35
C ILE A 142 -11.74 15.86 12.32
N PRO A 143 -12.49 15.34 11.33
CA PRO A 143 -12.74 13.90 11.25
C PRO A 143 -11.46 13.07 11.13
N VAL A 144 -10.40 13.62 10.50
CA VAL A 144 -9.09 12.97 10.46
C VAL A 144 -8.50 12.79 11.84
N LEU A 145 -8.43 13.84 12.67
CA LEU A 145 -7.88 13.75 14.02
C LEU A 145 -8.67 12.78 14.90
N VAL A 146 -10.00 12.76 14.77
CA VAL A 146 -10.84 11.77 15.45
C VAL A 146 -10.49 10.34 14.98
N CYS A 147 -10.36 10.13 13.68
CA CYS A 147 -9.99 8.85 13.11
C CYS A 147 -8.59 8.40 13.58
N ILE A 148 -7.59 9.30 13.58
CA ILE A 148 -6.24 9.02 14.08
C ILE A 148 -6.29 8.57 15.55
N ALA A 149 -7.10 9.23 16.38
CA ALA A 149 -7.25 8.86 17.79
C ALA A 149 -7.86 7.44 17.94
N ILE A 150 -8.90 7.13 17.14
CA ILE A 150 -9.54 5.80 17.14
C ILE A 150 -8.56 4.73 16.65
N VAL A 151 -7.90 4.94 15.51
CA VAL A 151 -6.94 3.99 14.92
C VAL A 151 -5.76 3.76 15.85
N GLY A 152 -5.23 4.82 16.47
CA GLY A 152 -4.16 4.74 17.46
C GLY A 152 -4.59 3.93 18.69
N TRP A 153 -5.81 4.17 19.20
CA TRP A 153 -6.36 3.41 20.32
C TRP A 153 -6.54 1.92 19.98
N LEU A 154 -7.03 1.58 18.79
CA LEU A 154 -7.13 0.21 18.30
C LEU A 154 -5.75 -0.46 18.22
N GLY A 155 -4.75 0.23 17.65
CA GLY A 155 -3.39 -0.28 17.52
C GLY A 155 -2.71 -0.56 18.85
N VAL A 156 -2.83 0.35 19.82
CA VAL A 156 -2.29 0.20 21.19
C VAL A 156 -2.95 -0.98 21.93
N ASN A 157 -4.22 -1.27 21.66
CA ASN A 157 -4.97 -2.34 22.30
C ASN A 157 -4.92 -3.68 21.55
N ARG A 158 -4.26 -3.73 20.38
CA ARG A 158 -4.24 -4.89 19.47
C ARG A 158 -5.66 -5.34 19.10
N VAL A 159 -6.53 -4.40 18.84
CA VAL A 159 -7.87 -4.68 18.34
C VAL A 159 -7.77 -4.76 16.81
N ASP A 160 -7.69 -5.96 16.29
CA ASP A 160 -7.77 -6.22 14.86
C ASP A 160 -9.24 -6.32 14.44
N LEU A 161 -9.58 -5.73 13.29
CA LEU A 161 -10.88 -6.00 12.68
C LEU A 161 -10.98 -7.50 12.39
N SER A 162 -12.10 -8.10 12.78
CA SER A 162 -12.28 -9.52 12.53
C SER A 162 -12.22 -9.79 11.03
N ALA A 163 -11.45 -10.80 10.63
CA ALA A 163 -11.32 -11.18 9.22
C ALA A 163 -12.69 -11.49 8.56
N LYS A 164 -13.68 -11.91 9.35
CA LYS A 164 -15.05 -12.15 8.87
C LYS A 164 -15.76 -10.83 8.55
N VAL A 165 -15.66 -9.82 9.43
CA VAL A 165 -16.28 -8.49 9.20
C VAL A 165 -15.61 -7.81 8.01
N LEU A 166 -14.28 -7.78 7.99
CA LEU A 166 -13.52 -7.24 6.85
C LEU A 166 -13.90 -7.94 5.54
N GLY A 167 -14.07 -9.27 5.60
CA GLY A 167 -14.50 -10.06 4.46
C GLY A 167 -15.88 -9.69 3.91
N ILE A 168 -16.83 -9.45 4.77
CA ILE A 168 -18.18 -9.02 4.35
C ILE A 168 -18.11 -7.62 3.73
N LEU A 169 -17.40 -6.67 4.36
CA LEU A 169 -17.29 -5.30 3.86
C LEU A 169 -16.66 -5.28 2.47
N VAL A 170 -15.55 -5.99 2.27
CA VAL A 170 -14.88 -6.07 0.97
C VAL A 170 -15.75 -6.74 -0.10
N ALA A 171 -16.50 -7.79 0.26
CA ALA A 171 -17.45 -8.41 -0.68
C ALA A 171 -18.55 -7.42 -1.10
N LEU A 172 -19.05 -6.59 -0.17
CA LEU A 172 -20.01 -5.53 -0.49
C LEU A 172 -19.40 -4.42 -1.33
N GLU A 173 -18.14 -4.06 -1.10
CA GLU A 173 -17.40 -3.11 -1.96
C GLU A 173 -17.31 -3.62 -3.41
N PHE A 174 -16.89 -4.89 -3.59
CA PHE A 174 -16.88 -5.51 -4.92
C PHE A 174 -18.26 -5.48 -5.58
N LEU A 175 -19.31 -5.81 -4.82
CA LEU A 175 -20.68 -5.81 -5.35
C LEU A 175 -21.10 -4.42 -5.82
N VAL A 176 -20.84 -3.36 -5.02
CA VAL A 176 -21.16 -1.98 -5.40
C VAL A 176 -20.39 -1.55 -6.65
N VAL A 177 -19.09 -1.90 -6.72
CA VAL A 177 -18.28 -1.59 -7.91
C VAL A 177 -18.81 -2.32 -9.15
N ILE A 178 -19.17 -3.60 -9.05
CA ILE A 178 -19.74 -4.36 -10.18
C ILE A 178 -21.07 -3.74 -10.62
N VAL A 179 -21.91 -3.32 -9.67
CA VAL A 179 -23.17 -2.59 -10.00
C VAL A 179 -22.86 -1.28 -10.72
N TYR A 180 -21.89 -0.50 -10.23
CA TYR A 180 -21.41 0.71 -10.87
C TYR A 180 -20.93 0.45 -12.31
N ASP A 181 -20.10 -0.60 -12.50
CA ASP A 181 -19.56 -0.96 -13.81
C ASP A 181 -20.67 -1.33 -14.80
N ILE A 182 -21.64 -2.15 -14.38
CA ILE A 182 -22.78 -2.54 -15.22
C ILE A 182 -23.63 -1.31 -15.59
N MET A 183 -23.91 -0.43 -14.63
CA MET A 183 -24.67 0.80 -14.87
C MET A 183 -23.93 1.76 -15.81
N SER A 184 -22.61 1.90 -15.64
CA SER A 184 -21.75 2.72 -16.49
C SER A 184 -21.79 2.24 -17.95
N LEU A 185 -21.70 0.93 -18.16
CA LEU A 185 -21.81 0.34 -19.51
C LEU A 185 -23.23 0.48 -20.10
N ALA A 186 -24.27 0.49 -19.26
CA ALA A 186 -25.64 0.66 -19.72
C ALA A 186 -25.95 2.13 -20.10
N VAL A 187 -25.39 3.10 -19.39
CA VAL A 187 -25.59 4.54 -19.67
C VAL A 187 -24.81 4.98 -20.90
N ALA A 188 -23.52 4.70 -20.97
CA ALA A 188 -22.59 4.90 -22.09
C ALA A 188 -22.96 6.08 -23.02
N PRO A 189 -22.87 7.35 -22.59
CA PRO A 189 -23.38 8.49 -23.34
C PRO A 189 -22.74 8.68 -24.72
N GLU A 190 -21.49 8.24 -24.87
CA GLU A 190 -20.75 8.27 -26.14
C GLU A 190 -20.63 6.86 -26.78
N GLY A 191 -21.38 5.87 -26.27
CA GLY A 191 -21.28 4.49 -26.65
C GLY A 191 -20.14 3.74 -25.96
N VAL A 192 -20.18 2.40 -26.06
CA VAL A 192 -19.14 1.54 -25.48
C VAL A 192 -17.95 1.49 -26.44
N THR A 193 -16.79 1.96 -25.99
CA THR A 193 -15.54 1.97 -26.77
C THR A 193 -14.39 1.38 -25.95
N ALA A 194 -13.44 0.73 -26.65
CA ALA A 194 -12.21 0.21 -26.07
C ALA A 194 -11.00 1.13 -26.30
N ALA A 195 -11.21 2.38 -26.75
CA ALA A 195 -10.14 3.32 -27.09
C ALA A 195 -9.14 3.56 -25.95
N THR A 196 -9.59 3.49 -24.70
CA THR A 196 -8.73 3.65 -23.50
C THR A 196 -7.75 2.50 -23.26
N PHE A 197 -7.89 1.40 -23.99
CA PHE A 197 -6.90 0.33 -24.02
C PHE A 197 -5.88 0.46 -25.17
N SER A 198 -5.99 1.52 -25.99
CA SER A 198 -5.01 1.77 -27.04
C SER A 198 -3.69 2.30 -26.42
N PRO A 199 -2.52 1.95 -27.00
CA PRO A 199 -1.25 2.49 -26.53
C PRO A 199 -1.22 4.02 -26.53
N GLU A 200 -1.83 4.66 -27.52
CA GLU A 200 -1.86 6.13 -27.67
C GLU A 200 -2.60 6.83 -26.51
N SER A 201 -3.50 6.14 -25.83
CA SER A 201 -4.22 6.69 -24.67
C SER A 201 -3.36 6.76 -23.40
N LEU A 202 -2.31 5.94 -23.31
CA LEU A 202 -1.45 5.81 -22.12
C LEU A 202 -0.04 6.35 -22.33
N PHE A 203 0.58 6.08 -23.50
CA PHE A 203 1.98 6.47 -23.75
C PHE A 203 2.08 7.94 -24.18
N VAL A 204 1.63 8.82 -23.27
CA VAL A 204 1.60 10.28 -23.40
C VAL A 204 2.36 10.92 -22.23
N PRO A 205 2.68 12.22 -22.28
CA PRO A 205 3.22 12.93 -21.13
C PRO A 205 2.34 12.71 -19.89
N GLY A 206 2.95 12.43 -18.74
CA GLY A 206 2.22 12.09 -17.50
C GLY A 206 2.08 10.58 -17.23
N ILE A 207 2.51 9.69 -18.14
CA ILE A 207 2.45 8.24 -17.92
C ILE A 207 3.05 7.79 -16.59
N GLY A 208 4.17 8.39 -16.16
CA GLY A 208 4.81 8.05 -14.89
C GLY A 208 3.91 8.33 -13.69
N ALA A 209 3.11 9.39 -13.75
CA ALA A 209 2.11 9.69 -12.72
C ALA A 209 0.98 8.64 -12.71
N VAL A 210 0.46 8.26 -13.87
CA VAL A 210 -0.55 7.18 -13.99
C VAL A 210 -0.03 5.88 -13.41
N LEU A 211 1.22 5.50 -13.72
CA LEU A 211 1.83 4.27 -13.20
C LEU A 211 2.04 4.34 -11.69
N SER A 212 2.32 5.52 -11.11
CA SER A 212 2.45 5.70 -9.66
C SER A 212 1.13 5.43 -8.92
N PHE A 213 0.03 6.03 -9.37
CA PHE A 213 -1.30 5.76 -8.83
C PHE A 213 -1.69 4.28 -9.01
N GLY A 214 -1.40 3.70 -10.19
CA GLY A 214 -1.65 2.30 -10.46
C GLY A 214 -0.90 1.37 -9.49
N ILE A 215 0.39 1.61 -9.24
CA ILE A 215 1.17 0.82 -8.26
C ILE A 215 0.60 0.95 -6.84
N ALA A 216 0.14 2.14 -6.45
CA ALA A 216 -0.49 2.33 -5.14
C ALA A 216 -1.71 1.41 -4.94
N ALA A 217 -2.47 1.14 -6.01
CA ALA A 217 -3.60 0.22 -5.98
C ALA A 217 -3.24 -1.26 -5.77
N PHE A 218 -2.01 -1.65 -6.11
CA PHE A 218 -1.51 -3.00 -5.86
C PHE A 218 -0.87 -3.17 -4.48
N MET A 219 -0.73 -2.10 -3.68
CA MET A 219 -0.10 -2.23 -2.37
C MET A 219 -0.83 -3.25 -1.50
N GLY A 220 -0.06 -4.03 -0.77
CA GLY A 220 -0.57 -5.12 0.05
C GLY A 220 -0.41 -6.51 -0.58
N PHE A 221 -0.15 -6.64 -1.90
CA PHE A 221 0.06 -7.96 -2.51
C PHE A 221 1.29 -8.69 -1.93
N GLU A 222 2.27 -7.94 -1.49
CA GLU A 222 3.48 -8.44 -0.84
C GLU A 222 3.20 -9.06 0.54
N SER A 223 2.07 -8.74 1.16
CA SER A 223 1.66 -9.31 2.45
C SER A 223 1.41 -10.82 2.40
N ALA A 224 1.26 -11.40 1.20
CA ALA A 224 1.20 -12.86 1.03
C ALA A 224 2.35 -13.59 1.71
N ALA A 225 3.55 -13.05 1.70
CA ALA A 225 4.72 -13.63 2.37
C ALA A 225 4.58 -13.59 3.89
N ILE A 226 3.97 -12.53 4.44
CA ILE A 226 3.70 -12.39 5.88
C ILE A 226 2.72 -13.47 6.36
N TYR A 227 1.67 -13.74 5.56
CA TYR A 227 0.69 -14.80 5.86
C TYR A 227 1.21 -16.21 5.61
N GLY A 228 2.43 -16.36 5.08
CA GLY A 228 3.09 -17.63 4.86
C GLY A 228 3.17 -18.48 6.14
N GLU A 229 3.49 -17.86 7.27
CA GLU A 229 3.61 -18.55 8.58
C GLU A 229 2.28 -19.17 9.05
N GLU A 230 1.14 -18.58 8.69
CA GLU A 230 -0.21 -19.01 9.06
C GLU A 230 -0.86 -19.94 8.00
N SER A 231 -0.18 -20.16 6.88
CA SER A 231 -0.68 -20.94 5.75
C SER A 231 -0.51 -22.44 5.95
N LYS A 232 -1.48 -23.24 5.45
CA LYS A 232 -1.44 -24.73 5.49
C LYS A 232 -0.22 -25.29 4.76
N ASP A 233 0.07 -24.75 3.58
CA ASP A 233 1.25 -25.08 2.74
C ASP A 233 1.89 -23.74 2.29
N PRO A 234 2.81 -23.17 3.09
CA PRO A 234 3.42 -21.87 2.79
C PRO A 234 4.03 -21.81 1.38
N LYS A 235 4.72 -22.89 0.97
CA LYS A 235 5.45 -22.93 -0.30
C LYS A 235 4.54 -22.81 -1.54
N ARG A 236 3.32 -23.33 -1.46
CA ARG A 236 2.35 -23.28 -2.56
C ARG A 236 1.33 -22.16 -2.38
N THR A 237 0.88 -21.92 -1.13
CA THR A 237 -0.17 -20.96 -0.84
C THR A 237 0.30 -19.54 -1.16
N VAL A 238 1.49 -19.14 -0.70
CA VAL A 238 2.04 -17.79 -0.95
C VAL A 238 2.11 -17.51 -2.46
N ALA A 239 2.75 -18.40 -3.23
CA ALA A 239 2.90 -18.20 -4.66
C ALA A 239 1.56 -18.08 -5.38
N ARG A 240 0.64 -19.05 -5.16
CA ARG A 240 -0.66 -19.06 -5.83
C ARG A 240 -1.53 -17.88 -5.44
N ALA A 241 -1.52 -17.48 -4.16
CA ALA A 241 -2.30 -16.34 -3.68
C ALA A 241 -1.76 -15.02 -4.25
N THR A 242 -0.44 -14.84 -4.32
CA THR A 242 0.17 -13.65 -4.91
C THR A 242 -0.22 -13.51 -6.39
N PHE A 243 -0.06 -14.57 -7.21
CA PHE A 243 -0.43 -14.50 -8.61
C PHE A 243 -1.93 -14.29 -8.82
N ALA A 244 -2.78 -14.97 -8.05
CA ALA A 244 -4.22 -14.80 -8.13
C ALA A 244 -4.63 -13.37 -7.75
N ALA A 245 -4.05 -12.81 -6.68
CA ALA A 245 -4.34 -11.44 -6.26
C ALA A 245 -3.90 -10.42 -7.32
N VAL A 246 -2.67 -10.52 -7.83
CA VAL A 246 -2.17 -9.62 -8.88
C VAL A 246 -3.07 -9.67 -10.11
N ALA A 247 -3.46 -10.87 -10.56
CA ALA A 247 -4.33 -11.02 -11.72
C ALA A 247 -5.75 -10.44 -11.48
N ILE A 248 -6.34 -10.71 -10.31
CA ILE A 248 -7.68 -10.19 -9.97
C ILE A 248 -7.63 -8.67 -9.85
N ILE A 249 -6.66 -8.10 -9.13
CA ILE A 249 -6.49 -6.65 -8.98
C ILE A 249 -6.31 -5.99 -10.34
N ALA A 250 -5.40 -6.51 -11.19
CA ALA A 250 -5.15 -5.95 -12.51
C ALA A 250 -6.40 -5.92 -13.39
N LEU A 251 -7.09 -7.07 -13.49
CA LEU A 251 -8.26 -7.19 -14.34
C LEU A 251 -9.45 -6.40 -13.79
N PHE A 252 -9.70 -6.47 -12.50
CA PHE A 252 -10.82 -5.79 -11.86
C PHE A 252 -10.70 -4.27 -12.04
N TYR A 253 -9.55 -3.69 -11.68
CA TYR A 253 -9.38 -2.24 -11.82
C TYR A 253 -9.26 -1.78 -13.27
N ALA A 254 -8.71 -2.60 -14.16
CA ALA A 254 -8.72 -2.28 -15.59
C ALA A 254 -10.15 -2.20 -16.14
N VAL A 255 -11.00 -3.18 -15.79
CA VAL A 255 -12.41 -3.20 -16.20
C VAL A 255 -13.20 -2.05 -15.56
N SER A 256 -13.04 -1.80 -14.27
CA SER A 256 -13.78 -0.76 -13.58
C SER A 256 -13.34 0.65 -14.00
N ALA A 257 -12.03 0.90 -14.22
CA ALA A 257 -11.56 2.17 -14.77
C ALA A 257 -12.06 2.39 -16.21
N TRP A 258 -12.14 1.32 -17.01
CA TRP A 258 -12.75 1.37 -18.33
C TRP A 258 -14.25 1.67 -18.26
N ALA A 259 -15.01 0.97 -17.41
CA ALA A 259 -16.43 1.22 -17.20
C ALA A 259 -16.66 2.67 -16.74
N MET A 260 -15.83 3.20 -15.84
CA MET A 260 -15.86 4.61 -15.41
C MET A 260 -15.70 5.55 -16.61
N THR A 261 -14.75 5.30 -17.49
CA THR A 261 -14.53 6.13 -18.69
C THR A 261 -15.72 6.06 -19.64
N VAL A 262 -16.28 4.86 -19.85
CA VAL A 262 -17.46 4.66 -20.70
C VAL A 262 -18.70 5.33 -20.10
N GLY A 263 -18.92 5.19 -18.79
CA GLY A 263 -20.10 5.74 -18.10
C GLY A 263 -20.11 7.26 -18.01
N ALA A 264 -18.94 7.89 -17.91
CA ALA A 264 -18.81 9.35 -17.95
C ALA A 264 -18.80 9.91 -19.38
N GLY A 265 -18.41 9.08 -20.35
CA GLY A 265 -18.02 9.47 -21.70
C GLY A 265 -16.50 9.72 -21.78
N PRO A 266 -15.79 9.09 -22.74
CA PRO A 266 -14.34 9.26 -22.92
C PRO A 266 -13.88 10.71 -23.04
N SER A 267 -14.67 11.58 -23.63
CA SER A 267 -14.36 13.02 -23.77
C SER A 267 -14.59 13.82 -22.48
N ALA A 268 -15.45 13.34 -21.56
CA ALA A 268 -15.88 14.05 -20.36
C ALA A 268 -15.27 13.52 -19.04
N VAL A 269 -14.67 12.32 -19.04
CA VAL A 269 -14.22 11.64 -17.82
C VAL A 269 -13.20 12.46 -17.02
N VAL A 270 -12.28 13.16 -17.70
CA VAL A 270 -11.25 13.99 -17.06
C VAL A 270 -11.88 15.21 -16.38
N GLU A 271 -12.80 15.90 -17.06
CA GLU A 271 -13.51 17.05 -16.51
C GLU A 271 -14.41 16.64 -15.33
N ALA A 272 -15.15 15.54 -15.47
CA ALA A 272 -15.98 15.00 -14.40
C ALA A 272 -15.16 14.64 -13.16
N ALA A 273 -14.00 14.00 -13.36
CA ALA A 273 -13.08 13.66 -12.26
C ALA A 273 -12.46 14.90 -11.62
N THR A 274 -12.11 15.92 -12.40
CA THR A 274 -11.54 17.18 -11.89
C THR A 274 -12.55 17.97 -11.07
N THR A 275 -13.81 17.98 -11.50
CA THR A 275 -14.88 18.74 -10.84
C THR A 275 -15.40 18.04 -9.58
N SER A 276 -15.62 16.73 -9.65
CA SER A 276 -16.28 15.97 -8.59
C SER A 276 -15.30 15.20 -7.69
N GLY A 277 -14.05 14.99 -8.15
CA GLY A 277 -13.07 14.18 -7.41
C GLY A 277 -13.63 12.79 -7.05
N PRO A 278 -13.44 12.33 -5.81
CA PRO A 278 -13.95 11.04 -5.35
C PRO A 278 -15.49 10.90 -5.40
N ASP A 279 -16.22 12.01 -5.35
CA ASP A 279 -17.69 12.00 -5.36
C ASP A 279 -18.30 11.68 -6.73
N MET A 280 -17.49 11.62 -7.79
CA MET A 280 -17.91 11.28 -9.16
C MET A 280 -18.69 9.94 -9.21
N ILE A 281 -18.19 8.88 -8.55
CA ILE A 281 -18.85 7.57 -8.51
C ILE A 281 -20.19 7.66 -7.79
N PHE A 282 -20.24 8.34 -6.65
CA PHE A 282 -21.42 8.42 -5.81
C PHE A 282 -22.53 9.27 -6.47
N SER A 283 -22.15 10.35 -7.12
CA SER A 283 -23.07 11.17 -7.92
C SER A 283 -23.67 10.39 -9.08
N PHE A 284 -22.85 9.59 -9.79
CA PHE A 284 -23.31 8.71 -10.85
C PHE A 284 -24.30 7.65 -10.32
N LEU A 285 -23.97 6.98 -9.22
CA LEU A 285 -24.85 6.00 -8.59
C LEU A 285 -26.15 6.64 -8.10
N GLY A 286 -26.10 7.84 -7.56
CA GLY A 286 -27.27 8.59 -7.12
C GLY A 286 -28.22 8.95 -8.26
N THR A 287 -27.66 9.41 -9.38
CA THR A 287 -28.42 9.80 -10.56
C THR A 287 -29.08 8.60 -11.26
N ASN A 288 -28.36 7.51 -11.40
CA ASN A 288 -28.79 6.36 -12.21
C ASN A 288 -29.37 5.20 -11.40
N GLY A 289 -29.00 5.05 -10.11
CA GLY A 289 -29.44 3.95 -9.23
C GLY A 289 -30.24 4.42 -8.02
N GLY A 290 -30.37 5.73 -7.84
CA GLY A 290 -31.09 6.33 -6.73
C GLY A 290 -30.25 6.59 -5.48
N VAL A 291 -30.76 7.48 -4.62
CA VAL A 291 -30.06 8.02 -3.44
C VAL A 291 -29.59 6.90 -2.49
N LEU A 292 -30.43 5.87 -2.27
CA LEU A 292 -30.10 4.78 -1.36
C LEU A 292 -28.82 4.03 -1.79
N LEU A 293 -28.64 3.76 -3.10
CA LEU A 293 -27.45 3.07 -3.61
C LEU A 293 -26.21 3.94 -3.43
N SER A 294 -26.31 5.24 -3.70
CA SER A 294 -25.25 6.20 -3.44
C SER A 294 -24.86 6.23 -1.95
N ASP A 295 -25.84 6.26 -1.05
CA ASP A 295 -25.59 6.29 0.39
C ASP A 295 -24.89 5.03 0.89
N ILE A 296 -25.33 3.87 0.44
CA ILE A 296 -24.69 2.58 0.77
C ILE A 296 -23.22 2.61 0.26
N ALA A 297 -22.99 3.05 -0.97
CA ALA A 297 -21.64 3.14 -1.53
C ALA A 297 -20.75 4.11 -0.75
N GLN A 298 -21.25 5.27 -0.34
CA GLN A 298 -20.50 6.24 0.47
C GLN A 298 -20.14 5.69 1.86
N VAL A 299 -21.09 5.00 2.53
CA VAL A 299 -20.80 4.35 3.83
C VAL A 299 -19.76 3.25 3.68
N LEU A 300 -19.86 2.43 2.62
CA LEU A 300 -18.85 1.40 2.34
C LEU A 300 -17.49 2.03 2.04
N PHE A 301 -17.45 3.17 1.35
CA PHE A 301 -16.21 3.88 1.09
C PHE A 301 -15.54 4.39 2.38
N VAL A 302 -16.30 4.99 3.30
CA VAL A 302 -15.78 5.41 4.62
C VAL A 302 -15.24 4.20 5.39
N THR A 303 -15.95 3.06 5.40
CA THR A 303 -15.50 1.84 6.09
C THR A 303 -14.29 1.22 5.42
N SER A 304 -14.17 1.28 4.09
CA SER A 304 -13.02 0.85 3.30
C SER A 304 -11.77 1.64 3.69
N LEU A 305 -11.87 2.97 3.67
CA LEU A 305 -10.79 3.88 4.09
C LEU A 305 -10.36 3.60 5.53
N PHE A 306 -11.31 3.44 6.45
CA PHE A 306 -11.03 3.14 7.84
C PHE A 306 -10.30 1.80 8.00
N ALA A 307 -10.74 0.75 7.29
CA ALA A 307 -10.09 -0.56 7.30
C ALA A 307 -8.65 -0.50 6.76
N ALA A 308 -8.42 0.25 5.67
CA ALA A 308 -7.10 0.50 5.13
C ALA A 308 -6.20 1.23 6.15
N LEU A 309 -6.70 2.28 6.80
CA LEU A 309 -5.98 3.03 7.83
C LEU A 309 -5.55 2.15 9.00
N VAL A 310 -6.43 1.28 9.51
CA VAL A 310 -6.10 0.32 10.58
C VAL A 310 -5.04 -0.68 10.11
N SER A 311 -5.17 -1.19 8.88
CA SER A 311 -4.22 -2.16 8.31
C SER A 311 -2.82 -1.57 8.16
N PHE A 312 -2.71 -0.37 7.59
CA PHE A 312 -1.43 0.34 7.45
C PHE A 312 -0.84 0.74 8.79
N HIS A 313 -1.66 1.19 9.75
CA HIS A 313 -1.22 1.50 11.10
C HIS A 313 -0.56 0.29 11.78
N ASN A 314 -1.21 -0.87 11.70
CA ASN A 314 -0.69 -2.11 12.25
C ASN A 314 0.60 -2.55 11.55
N ALA A 315 0.69 -2.39 10.22
CA ALA A 315 1.90 -2.71 9.47
C ALA A 315 3.07 -1.82 9.91
N VAL A 316 2.88 -0.49 9.98
CA VAL A 316 3.91 0.46 10.40
C VAL A 316 4.33 0.23 11.85
N ALA A 317 3.39 0.00 12.76
CA ALA A 317 3.69 -0.29 14.16
C ALA A 317 4.54 -1.57 14.31
N ARG A 318 4.28 -2.59 13.48
CA ARG A 318 5.10 -3.82 13.42
C ARG A 318 6.49 -3.57 12.83
N TYR A 319 6.63 -2.68 11.84
CA TYR A 319 7.93 -2.26 11.33
C TYR A 319 8.75 -1.56 12.42
N PHE A 320 8.18 -0.60 13.15
CA PHE A 320 8.85 0.03 14.29
C PHE A 320 9.28 -1.01 15.33
N PHE A 321 8.39 -1.93 15.68
CA PHE A 321 8.71 -3.01 16.63
C PHE A 321 9.85 -3.90 16.14
N SER A 322 9.79 -4.37 14.90
CA SER A 322 10.80 -5.28 14.34
C SER A 322 12.17 -4.62 14.26
N LEU A 323 12.24 -3.39 13.73
CA LEU A 323 13.49 -2.64 13.61
C LEU A 323 14.06 -2.21 14.97
N GLY A 324 13.19 -1.88 15.94
CA GLY A 324 13.61 -1.59 17.32
C GLY A 324 14.15 -2.82 18.02
N ARG A 325 13.54 -3.99 17.83
CA ARG A 325 14.01 -5.28 18.37
C ARG A 325 15.36 -5.69 17.77
N GLU A 326 15.55 -5.46 16.48
CA GLU A 326 16.82 -5.67 15.81
C GLU A 326 17.82 -4.52 16.08
N GLN A 327 17.46 -3.52 16.90
CA GLN A 327 18.27 -2.34 17.25
C GLN A 327 18.80 -1.57 16.02
N VAL A 328 18.12 -1.66 14.90
CA VAL A 328 18.36 -0.83 13.70
C VAL A 328 17.93 0.61 13.99
N ILE A 329 16.84 0.77 14.75
CA ILE A 329 16.35 2.02 15.33
C ILE A 329 16.35 1.92 16.87
N PRO A 330 16.10 2.99 17.63
CA PRO A 330 16.10 2.94 19.09
C PRO A 330 15.24 1.80 19.66
N ALA A 331 15.83 1.01 20.56
CA ALA A 331 15.19 -0.17 21.16
C ALA A 331 13.88 0.16 21.92
N ALA A 332 13.71 1.41 22.36
CA ALA A 332 12.47 1.89 23.00
C ALA A 332 11.24 1.72 22.09
N LEU A 333 11.41 1.78 20.76
CA LEU A 333 10.33 1.58 19.78
C LEU A 333 9.88 0.12 19.66
N ALA A 334 10.61 -0.82 20.26
CA ALA A 334 10.21 -2.21 20.39
C ALA A 334 9.36 -2.50 21.64
N ALA A 335 9.01 -1.50 22.44
CA ALA A 335 8.19 -1.70 23.62
C ALA A 335 6.79 -2.19 23.26
N VAL A 336 6.37 -3.26 23.95
CA VAL A 336 5.04 -3.87 23.80
C VAL A 336 4.20 -3.65 25.04
N ARG A 337 2.88 -3.62 24.86
CA ARG A 337 1.95 -3.51 25.98
C ARG A 337 1.90 -4.82 26.77
N PRO A 338 2.09 -4.80 28.08
CA PRO A 338 1.93 -6.00 28.92
C PRO A 338 0.52 -6.61 28.75
N GLY A 339 0.45 -7.93 28.62
CA GLY A 339 -0.80 -8.69 28.46
C GLY A 339 -1.23 -8.89 27.01
N SER A 340 -1.32 -7.85 26.18
CA SER A 340 -1.73 -7.98 24.76
C SER A 340 -0.59 -8.29 23.81
N GLY A 341 0.66 -7.91 24.17
CA GLY A 341 1.81 -8.00 23.27
C GLY A 341 1.73 -7.04 22.07
N ALA A 342 0.83 -6.05 22.11
CA ALA A 342 0.72 -5.03 21.05
C ALA A 342 2.00 -4.19 20.96
N PRO A 343 2.46 -3.80 19.75
CA PRO A 343 3.60 -2.91 19.55
C PRO A 343 3.27 -1.47 19.95
N PHE A 344 3.15 -1.24 21.27
CA PHE A 344 2.67 0.00 21.86
C PHE A 344 3.47 1.22 21.41
N ALA A 345 4.81 1.16 21.52
CA ALA A 345 5.64 2.30 21.19
C ALA A 345 5.62 2.62 19.70
N GLY A 346 5.59 1.59 18.84
CA GLY A 346 5.45 1.76 17.39
C GLY A 346 4.10 2.37 17.02
N SER A 347 3.01 1.92 17.65
CA SER A 347 1.67 2.48 17.42
C SER A 347 1.59 3.96 17.86
N LEU A 348 2.16 4.29 19.03
CA LEU A 348 2.20 5.67 19.50
C LEU A 348 3.03 6.58 18.59
N ALA A 349 4.20 6.11 18.15
CA ALA A 349 5.06 6.86 17.21
C ALA A 349 4.32 7.15 15.90
N GLN A 350 3.63 6.14 15.33
CA GLN A 350 2.83 6.30 14.13
C GLN A 350 1.67 7.29 14.32
N THR A 351 0.95 7.19 15.44
CA THR A 351 -0.13 8.13 15.77
C THR A 351 0.38 9.57 15.83
N LEU A 352 1.52 9.79 16.50
CA LEU A 352 2.12 11.12 16.61
C LEU A 352 2.54 11.68 15.24
N ILE A 353 3.18 10.86 14.40
CA ILE A 353 3.57 11.25 13.04
C ILE A 353 2.31 11.65 12.25
N ALA A 354 1.25 10.84 12.29
CA ALA A 354 0.01 11.12 11.58
C ALA A 354 -0.62 12.46 12.05
N VAL A 355 -0.66 12.72 13.36
CA VAL A 355 -1.16 14.01 13.89
C VAL A 355 -0.32 15.17 13.39
N VAL A 356 1.01 15.09 13.53
CA VAL A 356 1.92 16.19 13.15
C VAL A 356 1.79 16.53 11.67
N VAL A 357 1.79 15.51 10.82
CA VAL A 357 1.68 15.71 9.36
C VAL A 357 0.28 16.23 8.99
N THR A 358 -0.79 15.68 9.58
CA THR A 358 -2.16 16.18 9.33
C THR A 358 -2.29 17.66 9.71
N VAL A 359 -1.79 18.04 10.88
CA VAL A 359 -1.82 19.44 11.33
C VAL A 359 -1.01 20.34 10.40
N ALA A 360 0.18 19.89 9.96
CA ALA A 360 1.00 20.65 9.01
C ALA A 360 0.25 20.88 7.68
N PHE A 361 -0.42 19.86 7.13
CA PHE A 361 -1.24 20.01 5.91
C PHE A 361 -2.48 20.89 6.16
N ALA A 362 -3.12 20.80 7.34
CA ALA A 362 -4.26 21.65 7.68
C ALA A 362 -3.87 23.13 7.72
N ILE A 363 -2.70 23.45 8.30
CA ILE A 363 -2.16 24.82 8.34
C ILE A 363 -1.79 25.28 6.93
N ALA A 364 -1.05 24.47 6.17
CA ALA A 364 -0.61 24.80 4.82
C ALA A 364 -1.79 24.96 3.83
N GLY A 365 -2.88 24.21 4.03
CA GLY A 365 -4.09 24.29 3.22
C GLY A 365 -5.06 25.40 3.60
N SER A 366 -4.80 26.13 4.67
CA SER A 366 -5.66 27.23 5.10
C SER A 366 -5.65 28.34 4.05
N GLY A 367 -6.81 28.58 3.44
CA GLY A 367 -6.97 29.56 2.35
C GLY A 367 -6.51 29.08 0.97
N SER A 368 -6.30 27.77 0.78
CA SER A 368 -5.96 27.20 -0.53
C SER A 368 -7.10 27.39 -1.52
N GLU A 369 -6.77 27.71 -2.78
CA GLU A 369 -7.71 27.80 -3.89
C GLU A 369 -8.36 26.44 -4.23
N LEU A 370 -7.75 25.32 -3.81
CA LEU A 370 -8.29 23.98 -3.98
C LEU A 370 -9.52 23.69 -3.09
N ALA A 371 -9.80 24.58 -2.14
CA ALA A 371 -10.95 24.51 -1.24
C ALA A 371 -11.16 23.10 -0.64
N GLU A 372 -12.31 22.48 -0.89
CA GLU A 372 -12.67 21.17 -0.33
C GLU A 372 -11.82 20.02 -0.89
N LEU A 373 -11.29 20.13 -2.12
CA LEU A 373 -10.44 19.11 -2.74
C LEU A 373 -8.99 19.15 -2.26
N TYR A 374 -8.59 20.17 -1.46
CA TYR A 374 -7.22 20.28 -0.95
C TYR A 374 -6.68 18.98 -0.33
N PRO A 375 -7.36 18.31 0.62
CA PRO A 375 -6.81 17.09 1.23
C PRO A 375 -6.66 15.92 0.25
N VAL A 376 -7.44 15.90 -0.84
CA VAL A 376 -7.34 14.88 -1.90
C VAL A 376 -6.19 15.18 -2.84
N LEU A 377 -6.15 16.40 -3.40
CA LEU A 377 -5.18 16.78 -4.43
C LEU A 377 -3.78 17.06 -3.87
N THR A 378 -3.67 17.24 -2.54
CA THR A 378 -2.37 17.44 -1.87
C THR A 378 -2.04 16.28 -0.95
N MET A 379 -2.58 16.22 0.27
CA MET A 379 -2.19 15.24 1.29
C MET A 379 -2.29 13.80 0.80
N PHE A 380 -3.45 13.39 0.24
CA PHE A 380 -3.62 12.05 -0.31
C PHE A 380 -2.69 11.81 -1.49
N THR A 381 -2.76 12.65 -2.52
CA THR A 381 -2.01 12.48 -3.76
C THR A 381 -0.51 12.50 -3.53
N TRP A 382 0.01 13.49 -2.83
CA TRP A 382 1.45 13.66 -2.63
C TRP A 382 2.06 12.54 -1.79
N LEU A 383 1.40 12.19 -0.68
CA LEU A 383 1.97 11.23 0.25
C LEU A 383 1.80 9.79 -0.24
N THR A 384 0.64 9.42 -0.78
CA THR A 384 0.45 8.05 -1.30
C THR A 384 1.35 7.75 -2.49
N ASN A 385 1.53 8.71 -3.41
CA ASN A 385 2.43 8.53 -4.55
C ASN A 385 3.90 8.53 -4.16
N SER A 386 4.30 9.33 -3.17
CA SER A 386 5.64 9.23 -2.59
C SER A 386 5.88 7.85 -1.95
N GLY A 387 4.88 7.32 -1.25
CA GLY A 387 4.90 5.96 -0.71
C GLY A 387 5.00 4.90 -1.82
N ALA A 388 4.17 5.00 -2.85
CA ALA A 388 4.19 4.10 -4.01
C ALA A 388 5.56 4.10 -4.71
N MET A 389 6.17 5.26 -4.92
CA MET A 389 7.53 5.40 -5.45
C MET A 389 8.55 4.62 -4.61
N GLY A 390 8.46 4.72 -3.28
CA GLY A 390 9.33 3.97 -2.36
C GLY A 390 9.16 2.46 -2.50
N LEU A 391 7.94 1.98 -2.71
CA LEU A 391 7.68 0.55 -2.95
C LEU A 391 8.18 0.07 -4.30
N VAL A 392 8.04 0.86 -5.35
CA VAL A 392 8.62 0.52 -6.66
C VAL A 392 10.14 0.37 -6.55
N LEU A 393 10.81 1.27 -5.83
CA LEU A 393 12.23 1.14 -5.54
C LEU A 393 12.55 -0.16 -4.80
N LEU A 394 11.80 -0.49 -3.75
CA LEU A 394 12.00 -1.72 -2.98
C LEU A 394 11.81 -2.96 -3.84
N MET A 395 10.76 -3.02 -4.64
CA MET A 395 10.50 -4.13 -5.56
C MET A 395 11.60 -4.26 -6.61
N THR A 396 12.09 -3.15 -7.13
CA THR A 396 13.24 -3.11 -8.06
C THR A 396 14.47 -3.75 -7.41
N VAL A 397 14.82 -3.32 -6.20
CA VAL A 397 15.98 -3.85 -5.46
C VAL A 397 15.78 -5.30 -5.04
N VAL A 398 14.56 -5.71 -4.67
CA VAL A 398 14.23 -7.11 -4.36
C VAL A 398 14.41 -8.02 -5.57
N SER A 399 14.09 -7.55 -6.78
CA SER A 399 14.33 -8.31 -8.01
C SER A 399 15.82 -8.65 -8.17
N LEU A 400 16.72 -7.70 -7.87
CA LEU A 400 18.16 -7.96 -7.82
C LEU A 400 18.55 -8.90 -6.66
N ALA A 401 17.90 -8.73 -5.50
CA ALA A 401 18.15 -9.57 -4.33
C ALA A 401 17.81 -11.04 -4.60
N VAL A 402 16.74 -11.31 -5.33
CA VAL A 402 16.39 -12.67 -5.79
C VAL A 402 17.51 -13.29 -6.62
N ILE A 403 18.04 -12.56 -7.60
CA ILE A 403 19.17 -13.03 -8.41
C ILE A 403 20.38 -13.30 -7.52
N GLY A 404 20.72 -12.38 -6.62
CA GLY A 404 21.84 -12.50 -5.70
C GLY A 404 21.70 -13.69 -4.75
N PHE A 405 20.50 -13.96 -4.25
CA PHE A 405 20.20 -15.09 -3.39
C PHE A 405 20.41 -16.42 -4.10
N PHE A 406 19.79 -16.62 -5.26
CA PHE A 406 19.90 -17.87 -6.03
C PHE A 406 21.25 -18.07 -6.73
N ARG A 407 22.10 -17.02 -6.82
CA ARG A 407 23.49 -17.17 -7.26
C ARG A 407 24.35 -17.86 -6.21
N LYS A 408 24.07 -17.69 -4.90
CA LYS A 408 24.78 -18.35 -3.81
C LYS A 408 24.44 -19.84 -3.76
N GLU A 409 23.16 -20.17 -3.91
CA GLU A 409 22.66 -21.53 -3.96
C GLU A 409 21.40 -21.60 -4.83
N SER A 410 21.42 -22.47 -5.85
CA SER A 410 20.33 -22.53 -6.83
C SER A 410 19.05 -23.17 -6.30
N HIS A 411 19.14 -23.96 -5.23
CA HIS A 411 18.02 -24.71 -4.62
C HIS A 411 17.18 -25.50 -5.64
N GLY A 412 17.77 -25.88 -6.78
CA GLY A 412 17.06 -26.57 -7.88
C GLY A 412 16.08 -25.68 -8.67
N ALA A 413 16.07 -24.37 -8.47
CA ALA A 413 15.21 -23.46 -9.22
C ALA A 413 15.66 -23.33 -10.68
N SER A 414 14.71 -23.27 -11.61
CA SER A 414 14.97 -23.06 -13.03
C SER A 414 15.61 -21.69 -13.31
N LEU A 415 16.31 -21.57 -14.44
CA LEU A 415 16.91 -20.29 -14.88
C LEU A 415 15.86 -19.18 -15.01
N TRP A 416 14.65 -19.53 -15.44
CA TRP A 416 13.52 -18.61 -15.52
C TRP A 416 13.23 -17.97 -14.15
N VAL A 417 13.11 -18.76 -13.10
CA VAL A 417 12.73 -18.33 -11.76
C VAL A 417 13.85 -17.53 -11.08
N ARG A 418 15.10 -17.98 -11.22
CA ARG A 418 16.24 -17.39 -10.48
C ARG A 418 16.91 -16.21 -11.16
N VAL A 419 16.75 -16.06 -12.50
CA VAL A 419 17.46 -15.02 -13.27
C VAL A 419 16.53 -14.28 -14.23
N VAL A 420 15.85 -14.97 -15.16
CA VAL A 420 15.18 -14.32 -16.30
C VAL A 420 14.00 -13.46 -15.83
N ALA A 421 13.05 -14.04 -15.10
CA ALA A 421 11.89 -13.27 -14.62
C ALA A 421 12.29 -12.15 -13.63
N PRO A 422 13.19 -12.36 -12.63
CA PRO A 422 13.69 -11.29 -11.80
C PRO A 422 14.45 -10.19 -12.56
N ALA A 423 15.24 -10.54 -13.60
CA ALA A 423 15.93 -9.55 -14.40
C ALA A 423 14.96 -8.69 -15.23
N LEU A 424 13.96 -9.31 -15.85
CA LEU A 424 12.89 -8.56 -16.53
C LEU A 424 12.10 -7.70 -15.55
N GLY A 425 11.74 -8.25 -14.39
CA GLY A 425 11.07 -7.50 -13.32
C GLY A 425 11.90 -6.30 -12.85
N PHE A 426 13.22 -6.49 -12.67
CA PHE A 426 14.13 -5.39 -12.34
C PHE A 426 14.12 -4.28 -13.39
N ILE A 427 14.29 -4.64 -14.68
CA ILE A 427 14.35 -3.66 -15.77
C ILE A 427 13.03 -2.88 -15.86
N LEU A 428 11.90 -3.57 -15.87
CA LEU A 428 10.59 -2.95 -16.03
C LEU A 428 10.22 -2.08 -14.81
N LEU A 429 10.48 -2.56 -13.59
CA LEU A 429 10.25 -1.76 -12.37
C LEU A 429 11.21 -0.56 -12.30
N ALA A 430 12.45 -0.70 -12.73
CA ALA A 430 13.38 0.43 -12.82
C ALA A 430 12.91 1.48 -13.84
N VAL A 431 12.36 1.05 -14.98
CA VAL A 431 11.74 1.98 -15.95
C VAL A 431 10.54 2.69 -15.31
N VAL A 432 9.64 1.95 -14.63
CA VAL A 432 8.51 2.57 -13.91
C VAL A 432 9.01 3.57 -12.88
N PHE A 433 10.04 3.24 -12.10
CA PHE A 433 10.63 4.13 -11.10
C PHE A 433 11.16 5.43 -11.71
N VAL A 434 11.90 5.33 -12.82
CA VAL A 434 12.43 6.50 -13.54
C VAL A 434 11.29 7.35 -14.12
N LEU A 435 10.26 6.73 -14.69
CA LEU A 435 9.09 7.43 -15.21
C LEU A 435 8.33 8.17 -14.10
N ILE A 436 8.17 7.56 -12.91
CA ILE A 436 7.57 8.23 -11.75
C ILE A 436 8.39 9.46 -11.37
N LEU A 437 9.71 9.34 -11.25
CA LEU A 437 10.57 10.49 -10.92
C LEU A 437 10.52 11.59 -12.00
N ALA A 438 10.52 11.21 -13.26
CA ALA A 438 10.48 12.16 -14.37
C ALA A 438 9.14 12.90 -14.49
N ASN A 439 8.06 12.34 -13.96
CA ASN A 439 6.71 12.92 -13.98
C ASN A 439 6.24 13.33 -12.57
N PHE A 440 7.17 13.54 -11.63
CA PHE A 440 6.79 13.79 -10.24
C PHE A 440 6.07 15.14 -10.06
N ASN A 441 6.39 16.15 -10.89
CA ASN A 441 5.65 17.42 -10.94
C ASN A 441 4.18 17.20 -11.32
N VAL A 442 3.89 16.32 -12.29
CA VAL A 442 2.51 15.97 -12.69
C VAL A 442 1.75 15.35 -11.51
N LEU A 443 2.41 14.46 -10.73
CA LEU A 443 1.83 13.89 -9.51
C LEU A 443 1.44 14.95 -8.47
N LEU A 444 2.10 16.09 -8.48
CA LEU A 444 1.78 17.21 -7.60
C LEU A 444 0.71 18.13 -8.17
N GLY A 445 0.13 17.81 -9.34
CA GLY A 445 -0.80 18.67 -10.06
C GLY A 445 -0.13 19.94 -10.63
N GLN A 446 1.18 19.88 -10.91
CA GLN A 446 1.97 21.04 -11.33
C GLN A 446 2.50 20.84 -12.75
N THR A 447 2.45 21.89 -13.55
CA THR A 447 3.06 21.91 -14.91
C THR A 447 4.55 22.07 -14.85
N GLU A 448 5.07 22.79 -13.86
CA GLU A 448 6.50 23.05 -13.65
C GLU A 448 7.02 22.37 -12.39
N SER A 449 8.33 22.15 -12.35
CA SER A 449 8.98 21.58 -11.17
C SER A 449 9.11 22.63 -10.06
N THR A 450 8.61 22.30 -8.88
CA THR A 450 8.73 23.12 -7.68
C THR A 450 9.65 22.46 -6.66
N ALA A 451 9.89 23.11 -5.52
CA ALA A 451 10.67 22.50 -4.43
C ALA A 451 10.06 21.16 -3.98
N ALA A 452 8.75 21.02 -3.94
CA ALA A 452 8.06 19.78 -3.55
C ALA A 452 8.38 18.61 -4.51
N THR A 453 8.57 18.90 -5.81
CA THR A 453 8.97 17.89 -6.83
C THR A 453 10.24 17.15 -6.46
N PHE A 454 11.17 17.81 -5.76
CA PHE A 454 12.46 17.24 -5.34
C PHE A 454 12.44 16.79 -3.87
N VAL A 455 11.78 17.55 -2.99
CA VAL A 455 11.76 17.27 -1.56
C VAL A 455 11.02 15.97 -1.24
N LEU A 456 9.86 15.72 -1.85
CA LEU A 456 9.06 14.52 -1.57
C LEU A 456 9.78 13.22 -1.95
N PRO A 457 10.40 13.07 -3.15
CA PRO A 457 11.27 11.94 -3.42
C PRO A 457 12.42 11.79 -2.42
N LEU A 458 13.07 12.88 -2.03
CA LEU A 458 14.17 12.84 -1.07
C LEU A 458 13.71 12.38 0.33
N VAL A 459 12.50 12.70 0.76
CA VAL A 459 11.93 12.21 2.04
C VAL A 459 11.88 10.68 2.05
N VAL A 460 11.69 10.03 0.90
CA VAL A 460 11.68 8.56 0.77
C VAL A 460 13.07 7.99 0.59
N LEU A 461 13.90 8.61 -0.28
CA LEU A 461 15.19 8.05 -0.68
C LEU A 461 16.28 8.27 0.37
N LEU A 462 16.28 9.44 1.04
CA LEU A 462 17.31 9.81 2.01
C LEU A 462 17.39 8.85 3.20
N PRO A 463 16.27 8.40 3.82
CA PRO A 463 16.29 7.36 4.85
C PRO A 463 16.98 6.09 4.38
N GLY A 464 16.83 5.71 3.11
CA GLY A 464 17.52 4.56 2.53
C GLY A 464 19.04 4.71 2.54
N VAL A 465 19.55 5.87 2.11
CA VAL A 465 20.98 6.20 2.13
C VAL A 465 21.51 6.21 3.57
N VAL A 466 20.79 6.88 4.48
CA VAL A 466 21.13 6.91 5.91
C VAL A 466 21.18 5.50 6.49
N GLY A 467 20.22 4.65 6.13
CA GLY A 467 20.17 3.25 6.56
C GLY A 467 21.35 2.42 6.07
N ILE A 468 21.79 2.61 4.81
CA ILE A 468 22.98 1.93 4.28
C ILE A 468 24.22 2.35 5.08
N ILE A 469 24.43 3.66 5.27
CA ILE A 469 25.56 4.21 6.04
C ILE A 469 25.53 3.67 7.47
N TRP A 470 24.36 3.64 8.10
CA TRP A 470 24.16 3.09 9.44
C TRP A 470 24.50 1.59 9.49
N GLY A 471 24.03 0.80 8.53
CA GLY A 471 24.36 -0.62 8.40
C GLY A 471 25.85 -0.89 8.24
N LEU A 472 26.57 -0.04 7.46
CA LEU A 472 28.02 -0.10 7.34
C LEU A 472 28.73 0.23 8.68
N ARG A 473 28.19 1.21 9.42
CA ARG A 473 28.72 1.56 10.75
C ARG A 473 28.49 0.43 11.77
N LEU A 474 27.30 -0.21 11.76
CA LEU A 474 26.97 -1.35 12.62
C LEU A 474 27.93 -2.53 12.37
N ARG A 475 28.31 -2.77 11.12
CA ARG A 475 29.30 -3.82 10.77
C ARG A 475 30.61 -3.67 11.55
N ARG A 476 31.04 -2.40 11.79
CA ARG A 476 32.29 -2.12 12.50
C ARG A 476 32.12 -2.00 14.00
N SER A 477 31.03 -1.36 14.46
CA SER A 477 30.85 -1.00 15.87
C SER A 477 30.12 -2.07 16.69
N ARG A 478 29.24 -2.88 16.05
CA ARG A 478 28.42 -3.92 16.72
C ARG A 478 28.29 -5.17 15.85
N PRO A 479 29.39 -5.95 15.63
CA PRO A 479 29.39 -7.07 14.69
C PRO A 479 28.38 -8.17 15.05
N ALA A 480 28.15 -8.44 16.35
CA ALA A 480 27.17 -9.43 16.80
C ALA A 480 25.74 -9.03 16.41
N LEU A 481 25.38 -7.76 16.58
CA LEU A 481 24.09 -7.23 16.15
C LEU A 481 23.96 -7.26 14.63
N TYR A 482 24.99 -6.83 13.92
CA TYR A 482 25.04 -6.88 12.46
C TYR A 482 24.81 -8.29 11.91
N ALA A 483 25.35 -9.33 12.57
CA ALA A 483 25.17 -10.72 12.16
C ALA A 483 23.70 -11.19 12.20
N ARG A 484 22.86 -10.58 13.03
CA ARG A 484 21.44 -10.93 13.22
C ARG A 484 20.48 -10.21 12.27
N ILE A 485 20.91 -9.13 11.62
CA ILE A 485 20.06 -8.32 10.70
C ILE A 485 19.53 -9.21 9.57
N GLY A 486 18.22 -9.19 9.39
CA GLY A 486 17.50 -9.91 8.33
C GLY A 486 17.18 -11.38 8.64
N HIS A 487 17.53 -11.90 9.82
CA HIS A 487 17.22 -13.29 10.23
C HIS A 487 15.95 -13.42 11.09
N GLY A 488 15.35 -12.32 11.56
CA GLY A 488 14.11 -12.35 12.34
C GLY A 488 14.28 -12.98 13.73
N SER A 489 13.24 -13.68 14.21
CA SER A 489 13.18 -14.28 15.55
C SER A 489 13.91 -15.63 15.70
N GLU A 490 14.48 -16.16 14.64
CA GLU A 490 15.17 -17.46 14.65
C GLU A 490 16.64 -17.39 15.09
N SER A 491 17.12 -16.21 15.48
CA SER A 491 18.52 -16.01 15.95
C SER A 491 18.63 -15.73 17.44
#